data_d84b13bb2b793f3a2e6c2953f45c73c9
#
_entry.id   d84b13bb2b793f3a2e6c2953f45c73c9
#
_cell.length_a   1.000
_cell.length_b   1.000
_cell.length_c   1.000
_cell.angle_alpha   90.00
_cell.angle_beta   90.00
_cell.angle_gamma   90.00
#
_symmetry.space_group_name_H-M   'P 1'
#
loop_
_entity.id
_entity.type
_entity.pdbx_description
1 polymer ?
#
loop_
_entity_poly.entity_id
_entity_poly.type
_entity_poly.pdbx_seq_one_letter_code
_entity_poly.pdbx_strand_id
1 'polypeptide(L)'
;MDLNCALLMMINRIIERAGKATFTLVGNSMYPLIKSGETVTIYKYDYENLEVGDVIAYRQFEYHITVHRISSIMYDDSEMLLKTKGDNNKKDDCYL
;
A
#
# COMPACT_ATOMS: atom_id res chain seq x y z
N MET A 1 -0.45 -3.75 -23.32
CA MET A 1 -0.50 -3.81 -21.84
C MET A 1 0.93 -3.72 -21.32
N ASP A 2 1.22 -2.78 -20.45
CA ASP A 2 2.56 -2.68 -19.93
C ASP A 2 2.82 -3.70 -18.81
N LEU A 3 4.10 -3.87 -18.47
CA LEU A 3 4.55 -4.84 -17.47
C LEU A 3 3.96 -4.57 -16.07
N ASN A 4 3.78 -3.30 -15.71
CA ASN A 4 3.27 -2.94 -14.40
C ASN A 4 1.80 -3.34 -14.24
N CYS A 5 1.01 -3.20 -15.30
CA CYS A 5 -0.38 -3.63 -15.31
C CYS A 5 -0.49 -5.14 -15.14
N ALA A 6 0.31 -5.91 -15.86
CA ALA A 6 0.32 -7.36 -15.75
C ALA A 6 0.74 -7.82 -14.35
N LEU A 7 1.76 -7.20 -13.78
CA LEU A 7 2.22 -7.52 -12.42
C LEU A 7 1.13 -7.25 -11.39
N LEU A 8 0.46 -6.11 -11.48
CA LEU A 8 -0.62 -5.76 -10.55
C LEU A 8 -1.78 -6.76 -10.63
N MET A 9 -2.17 -7.19 -11.82
CA MET A 9 -3.21 -8.20 -11.99
C MET A 9 -2.81 -9.54 -11.36
N MET A 10 -1.56 -9.94 -11.51
CA MET A 10 -1.06 -11.17 -10.89
C MET A 10 -1.10 -11.09 -9.37
N ILE A 11 -0.66 -9.99 -8.80
CA ILE A 11 -0.68 -9.78 -7.35
C ILE A 11 -2.11 -9.86 -6.81
N ASN A 12 -3.06 -9.21 -7.46
CA ASN A 12 -4.46 -9.26 -7.06
C ASN A 12 -5.01 -10.69 -7.05
N ARG A 13 -4.71 -11.49 -8.07
CA ARG A 13 -5.14 -12.88 -8.11
C ARG A 13 -4.55 -13.72 -6.99
N ILE A 14 -3.27 -13.53 -6.69
CA ILE A 14 -2.60 -14.26 -5.62
C ILE A 14 -3.24 -13.91 -4.27
N ILE A 15 -3.50 -12.63 -4.01
CA ILE A 15 -4.13 -12.19 -2.76
C ILE A 15 -5.54 -12.78 -2.64
N GLU A 16 -6.34 -12.79 -3.70
CA GLU A 16 -7.69 -13.35 -3.67
C GLU A 16 -7.71 -14.83 -3.37
N ARG A 17 -6.74 -15.58 -3.88
CA ARG A 17 -6.68 -17.04 -3.72
C ARG A 17 -5.96 -17.48 -2.47
N ALA A 18 -4.83 -16.87 -2.15
CA ALA A 18 -3.95 -17.28 -1.06
C ALA A 18 -4.06 -16.40 0.18
N GLY A 19 -4.71 -15.24 0.08
CA GLY A 19 -4.82 -14.27 1.17
C GLY A 19 -3.56 -13.43 1.39
N LYS A 20 -2.50 -13.66 0.62
CA LYS A 20 -1.24 -12.91 0.74
C LYS A 20 -0.50 -12.93 -0.60
N ALA A 21 0.38 -11.95 -0.78
CA ALA A 21 1.30 -11.89 -1.91
C ALA A 21 2.64 -11.35 -1.48
N THR A 22 3.71 -11.84 -2.09
CA THR A 22 5.08 -11.42 -1.79
C THR A 22 5.68 -10.79 -3.05
N PHE A 23 6.31 -9.63 -2.90
CA PHE A 23 6.96 -8.96 -4.03
C PHE A 23 8.14 -8.12 -3.54
N THR A 24 9.01 -7.73 -4.47
CA THR A 24 10.16 -6.88 -4.19
C THR A 24 9.75 -5.42 -4.29
N LEU A 25 10.00 -4.66 -3.23
CA LEU A 25 9.73 -3.23 -3.21
C LEU A 25 10.90 -2.46 -3.82
N VAL A 26 10.57 -1.50 -4.69
CA VAL A 26 11.55 -0.61 -5.30
C VAL A 26 11.26 0.82 -4.88
N GLY A 27 12.30 1.54 -4.45
CA GLY A 27 12.19 2.91 -4.00
C GLY A 27 12.52 3.04 -2.51
N ASN A 28 12.72 4.27 -2.06
CA ASN A 28 13.22 4.56 -0.72
C ASN A 28 12.21 5.32 0.15
N SER A 29 10.93 5.37 -0.24
CA SER A 29 9.92 6.14 0.51
C SER A 29 9.65 5.60 1.91
N MET A 30 9.97 4.33 2.16
CA MET A 30 9.80 3.69 3.48
C MET A 30 11.13 3.41 4.18
N TYR A 31 12.22 3.96 3.68
CA TYR A 31 13.52 3.84 4.35
C TYR A 31 13.48 4.57 5.71
N PRO A 32 14.05 4.05 6.80
CA PRO A 32 14.86 2.82 6.86
C PRO A 32 14.06 1.55 7.18
N LEU A 33 12.74 1.62 7.40
CA LEU A 33 11.94 0.45 7.75
C LEU A 33 11.99 -0.60 6.64
N ILE A 34 11.76 -0.16 5.39
CA ILE A 34 11.84 -1.01 4.21
C ILE A 34 12.82 -0.38 3.25
N LYS A 35 13.85 -1.13 2.86
CA LYS A 35 14.88 -0.67 1.93
C LYS A 35 14.54 -1.13 0.52
N SER A 36 14.90 -0.32 -0.47
CA SER A 36 14.74 -0.71 -1.88
C SER A 36 15.41 -2.05 -2.15
N GLY A 37 14.72 -2.95 -2.82
CA GLY A 37 15.20 -4.30 -3.10
C GLY A 37 14.79 -5.34 -2.08
N GLU A 38 14.20 -4.94 -0.97
CA GLU A 38 13.68 -5.89 0.02
C GLU A 38 12.38 -6.53 -0.47
N THR A 39 12.20 -7.78 -0.07
CA THR A 39 10.98 -8.52 -0.33
C THR A 39 9.98 -8.25 0.80
N VAL A 40 8.77 -7.89 0.43
CA VAL A 40 7.67 -7.66 1.37
C VAL A 40 6.53 -8.62 1.09
N THR A 41 5.82 -8.99 2.15
CA THR A 41 4.60 -9.81 2.04
C THR A 41 3.43 -8.97 2.47
N ILE A 42 2.42 -8.87 1.61
CA ILE A 42 1.17 -8.18 1.94
C ILE A 42 0.06 -9.19 2.14
N TYR A 43 -0.83 -8.87 3.06
CA TYR A 43 -1.96 -9.70 3.44
C TYR A 43 -3.25 -8.98 3.12
N LYS A 44 -4.30 -9.74 2.78
CA LYS A 44 -5.64 -9.19 2.70
C LYS A 44 -6.08 -8.76 4.10
N TYR A 45 -6.65 -7.58 4.22
CA TYR A 45 -7.01 -7.02 5.52
C TYR A 45 -8.39 -6.36 5.46
N ASP A 46 -9.11 -6.41 6.58
CA ASP A 46 -10.42 -5.77 6.69
C ASP A 46 -10.26 -4.26 6.96
N TYR A 47 -10.97 -3.44 6.18
CA TYR A 47 -10.94 -1.99 6.34
C TYR A 47 -11.32 -1.53 7.74
N GLU A 48 -12.22 -2.27 8.41
CA GLU A 48 -12.71 -1.92 9.74
C GLU A 48 -11.65 -1.97 10.81
N ASN A 49 -10.56 -2.70 10.58
CA ASN A 49 -9.50 -2.91 11.56
C ASN A 49 -8.24 -2.09 11.29
N LEU A 50 -8.27 -1.19 10.30
CA LEU A 50 -7.14 -0.32 10.01
C LEU A 50 -6.95 0.73 11.08
N GLU A 51 -5.70 0.96 11.45
CA GLU A 51 -5.32 1.94 12.48
C GLU A 51 -4.23 2.86 11.95
N VAL A 52 -4.18 4.08 12.49
CA VAL A 52 -3.06 4.99 12.25
C VAL A 52 -1.76 4.30 12.69
N GLY A 53 -0.75 4.34 11.85
CA GLY A 53 0.52 3.66 12.06
C GLY A 53 0.66 2.34 11.29
N ASP A 54 -0.44 1.77 10.80
CA ASP A 54 -0.36 0.58 9.96
C ASP A 54 0.32 0.91 8.63
N VAL A 55 1.13 -0.02 8.15
CA VAL A 55 1.73 0.07 6.82
C VAL A 55 0.84 -0.72 5.86
N ILE A 56 0.36 -0.05 4.83
CA ILE A 56 -0.56 -0.64 3.85
C ILE A 56 0.02 -0.57 2.45
N ALA A 57 -0.40 -1.53 1.62
CA ALA A 57 -0.16 -1.50 0.20
C ALA A 57 -1.46 -1.15 -0.50
N TYR A 58 -1.43 -0.19 -1.40
CA TYR A 58 -2.62 0.24 -2.12
C TYR A 58 -2.27 0.61 -3.55
N ARG A 59 -3.30 0.62 -4.40
CA ARG A 59 -3.14 1.04 -5.78
C ARG A 59 -3.17 2.56 -5.87
N GLN A 60 -2.09 3.12 -6.38
CA GLN A 60 -2.03 4.53 -6.71
C GLN A 60 -1.97 4.64 -8.23
N PHE A 61 -2.88 5.39 -8.83
CA PHE A 61 -3.09 5.39 -10.28
C PHE A 61 -3.48 3.98 -10.76
N GLU A 62 -3.54 3.74 -12.06
CA GLU A 62 -4.04 2.47 -12.59
C GLU A 62 -3.09 1.29 -12.39
N TYR A 63 -1.78 1.55 -12.36
CA TYR A 63 -0.78 0.48 -12.46
C TYR A 63 0.31 0.57 -11.40
N HIS A 64 0.09 1.34 -10.35
CA HIS A 64 1.13 1.58 -9.35
C HIS A 64 0.69 1.07 -7.98
N ILE A 65 1.54 0.24 -7.37
CA ILE A 65 1.34 -0.16 -5.98
C ILE A 65 2.27 0.68 -5.11
N THR A 66 1.68 1.32 -4.12
CA THR A 66 2.41 2.12 -3.14
C THR A 66 2.30 1.45 -1.77
N VAL A 67 3.42 1.42 -1.04
CA VAL A 67 3.47 0.89 0.33
C VAL A 67 3.88 2.05 1.23
N HIS A 68 2.93 2.58 1.99
CA HIS A 68 3.16 3.71 2.90
C HIS A 68 2.42 3.46 4.22
N ARG A 69 2.73 4.29 5.21
CA ARG A 69 2.12 4.21 6.55
C ARG A 69 0.89 5.10 6.64
N ILE A 70 -0.17 4.62 7.28
CA ILE A 70 -1.35 5.43 7.54
C ILE A 70 -0.99 6.52 8.54
N SER A 71 -1.16 7.79 8.14
CA SER A 71 -0.91 8.95 8.99
C SER A 71 -2.18 9.53 9.58
N SER A 72 -3.33 9.31 8.96
CA SER A 72 -4.61 9.85 9.41
C SER A 72 -5.76 9.01 8.88
N ILE A 73 -6.79 8.83 9.70
CA ILE A 73 -8.06 8.20 9.31
C ILE A 73 -9.18 9.15 9.66
N MET A 74 -10.01 9.49 8.69
CA MET A 74 -11.17 10.34 8.86
C MET A 74 -12.41 9.68 8.28
N TYR A 75 -13.58 10.06 8.77
CA TYR A 75 -14.85 9.58 8.24
C TYR A 75 -15.66 10.77 7.76
N ASP A 76 -16.21 10.65 6.55
CA ASP A 76 -17.09 11.64 5.94
C ASP A 76 -18.30 10.91 5.36
N ASP A 77 -19.48 11.16 5.94
CA ASP A 77 -20.74 10.52 5.53
C ASP A 77 -20.64 9.00 5.40
N SER A 78 -20.05 8.33 6.38
CA SER A 78 -19.80 6.89 6.42
C SER A 78 -18.72 6.41 5.46
N GLU A 79 -18.06 7.29 4.74
CA GLU A 79 -16.87 6.96 3.95
C GLU A 79 -15.62 7.10 4.80
N MET A 80 -14.72 6.12 4.68
CA MET A 80 -13.44 6.17 5.35
C MET A 80 -12.42 6.82 4.42
N LEU A 81 -11.80 7.90 4.89
CA LEU A 81 -10.75 8.60 4.16
C LEU A 81 -9.41 8.33 4.84
N LEU A 82 -8.49 7.77 4.09
CA LEU A 82 -7.14 7.48 4.58
C LEU A 82 -6.15 8.47 4.02
N LYS A 83 -5.29 8.97 4.89
CA LYS A 83 -4.11 9.71 4.49
C LYS A 83 -2.89 8.88 4.85
N THR A 84 -1.94 8.77 3.94
CA THR A 84 -0.73 7.99 4.14
C THR A 84 0.50 8.84 3.97
N LYS A 85 1.63 8.31 4.43
CA LYS A 85 2.92 8.96 4.28
C LYS A 85 4.00 7.91 4.22
N GLY A 86 4.92 8.04 3.27
CA GLY A 86 6.17 7.27 3.30
C GLY A 86 7.04 7.73 4.46
N ASP A 87 7.59 6.81 5.21
CA ASP A 87 8.40 7.12 6.40
C ASP A 87 9.57 8.06 6.08
N ASN A 88 10.10 7.98 4.86
CA ASN A 88 11.20 8.83 4.40
C ASN A 88 10.74 10.09 3.66
N ASN A 89 9.45 10.31 3.54
CA ASN A 89 8.88 11.47 2.87
C ASN A 89 8.58 12.57 3.86
N LYS A 90 8.71 13.84 3.43
CA LYS A 90 8.47 15.00 4.29
C LYS A 90 7.00 15.36 4.41
N LYS A 91 6.19 14.99 3.43
CA LYS A 91 4.79 15.37 3.34
C LYS A 91 3.88 14.15 3.28
N ASP A 92 2.67 14.30 3.80
CA ASP A 92 1.62 13.30 3.62
C ASP A 92 1.21 13.22 2.15
N ASP A 93 0.73 12.04 1.77
CA ASP A 93 0.09 11.82 0.48
C ASP A 93 -1.31 12.46 0.50
N CYS A 94 -1.92 12.59 -0.66
CA CYS A 94 -3.32 12.99 -0.74
C CYS A 94 -4.23 11.91 -0.17
N TYR A 95 -5.45 12.29 0.20
CA TYR A 95 -6.44 11.30 0.66
C TYR A 95 -6.74 10.26 -0.43
N LEU A 96 -6.94 9.07 0.02
CA LEU A 96 -7.29 7.92 -0.82
C LEU A 96 -8.80 7.76 -0.89
#